data_36e88ac5459854ad7e606678a8a3e87a
#
_entry.id   36e88ac5459854ad7e606678a8a3e87a
#
_cell.length_a   1.000
_cell.length_b   1.000
_cell.length_c   1.000
_cell.angle_alpha   90.00
_cell.angle_beta   90.00
_cell.angle_gamma   90.00
#
_symmetry.space_group_name_H-M   'P 1'
#
loop_
_entity.id
_entity.type
_entity.pdbx_description
1 polymer ?
#
loop_
_entity_poly.entity_id
_entity_poly.type
_entity_poly.pdbx_seq_one_letter_code
_entity_poly.pdbx_strand_id
1 'polypeptide(L)'
;MRVSVETTSGLERKLTVAVPSDEVDSAVDKKLAESAKNVRLPGFRPGKVPMSVMKQRFGPGVRQEVLGDVINRSFQEAVVGENLRPAGQPSIEAKSFESGKDVEYIATFEIYPTVALNDVKGFEVTKLTCEIGSNDVDEIIAVFQKQQGKLVEVDRAAEEGDTLTIDFEGFKDGEAFDGGSGTDTALELGSGRMIPGFEDGLVGASSGDERTLNLTFPDDYHSDELKGAAVEFKVTVKGVQAQELAALDAELFASYGVEGDDVDGFRAEVQKNMERELKSAIDAHVKQQVMDAIVEAHPALEIPQSLISQETDALRSQMFQQFGGGVSPDMDLKSILPDEMFVERAETRVRLGLLVSEMVQDLGVRAEPNKVRALIEDIASTYQDPEEVINWYYEDNNQLMGIESRVLEDAVVEKLLEQASVVDEVTDYQDALQRTRAATQQ
;
A
#
# COMPACT_ATOMS: atom_id res chain seq x y z
N MET A 1 34.77 -4.30 27.88
CA MET A 1 33.49 -4.96 27.57
C MET A 1 33.69 -6.46 27.36
N ARG A 2 32.81 -7.32 27.89
CA ARG A 2 32.79 -8.78 27.62
C ARG A 2 31.52 -9.09 26.87
N VAL A 3 31.62 -9.92 25.82
CA VAL A 3 30.51 -10.28 24.95
C VAL A 3 30.45 -11.81 24.83
N SER A 4 29.25 -12.36 24.85
CA SER A 4 28.98 -13.78 24.60
C SER A 4 27.75 -13.90 23.72
N VAL A 5 27.85 -14.66 22.65
CA VAL A 5 26.78 -14.89 21.67
C VAL A 5 26.31 -16.34 21.78
N GLU A 6 25.01 -16.52 21.91
CA GLU A 6 24.35 -17.83 21.86
C GLU A 6 23.32 -17.83 20.71
N THR A 7 23.28 -18.90 19.93
CA THR A 7 22.20 -19.17 18.99
C THR A 7 21.09 -19.89 19.72
N THR A 8 19.91 -19.29 19.77
CA THR A 8 18.76 -19.83 20.52
C THR A 8 17.93 -20.74 19.60
N SER A 9 17.51 -20.22 18.46
CA SER A 9 16.77 -20.98 17.43
C SER A 9 16.88 -20.26 16.09
N GLY A 10 17.06 -21.01 14.99
CA GLY A 10 17.07 -20.46 13.65
C GLY A 10 17.88 -19.15 13.54
N LEU A 11 17.19 -18.06 13.26
CA LEU A 11 17.78 -16.72 13.10
C LEU A 11 17.96 -15.96 14.43
N GLU A 12 17.36 -16.43 15.55
CA GLU A 12 17.44 -15.75 16.83
C GLU A 12 18.81 -15.86 17.49
N ARG A 13 19.31 -14.76 17.99
CA ARG A 13 20.58 -14.63 18.72
C ARG A 13 20.35 -14.00 20.06
N LYS A 14 21.06 -14.50 21.05
CA LYS A 14 21.08 -13.98 22.41
C LYS A 14 22.48 -13.48 22.71
N LEU A 15 22.59 -12.17 22.86
CA LEU A 15 23.85 -11.48 23.11
C LEU A 15 23.91 -11.06 24.57
N THR A 16 24.81 -11.66 25.36
CA THR A 16 25.08 -11.22 26.74
C THR A 16 26.27 -10.27 26.73
N VAL A 17 26.03 -9.03 27.18
CA VAL A 17 27.03 -7.97 27.24
C VAL A 17 27.26 -7.55 28.68
N ALA A 18 28.52 -7.48 29.08
CA ALA A 18 28.94 -6.91 30.37
C ALA A 18 29.85 -5.69 30.11
N VAL A 19 29.40 -4.53 30.58
CA VAL A 19 30.14 -3.26 30.52
C VAL A 19 30.71 -2.96 31.91
N PRO A 20 32.03 -2.66 32.01
CA PRO A 20 32.67 -2.34 33.31
C PRO A 20 32.02 -1.15 34.01
N SER A 21 31.84 -1.25 35.34
CA SER A 21 31.26 -0.17 36.16
C SER A 21 31.99 1.16 36.01
N ASP A 22 33.33 1.13 35.89
CA ASP A 22 34.16 2.34 35.75
C ASP A 22 33.82 3.14 34.50
N GLU A 23 33.46 2.46 33.41
CA GLU A 23 33.06 3.11 32.15
C GLU A 23 31.71 3.82 32.32
N VAL A 24 30.75 3.16 32.97
CA VAL A 24 29.42 3.73 33.22
C VAL A 24 29.51 4.90 34.20
N ASP A 25 30.24 4.75 35.30
CA ASP A 25 30.38 5.77 36.33
C ASP A 25 31.14 7.01 35.76
N SER A 26 32.14 6.81 34.91
CA SER A 26 32.83 7.88 34.18
C SER A 26 31.88 8.63 33.25
N ALA A 27 31.00 7.92 32.50
CA ALA A 27 30.03 8.54 31.63
C ALA A 27 28.97 9.34 32.44
N VAL A 28 28.51 8.80 33.57
CA VAL A 28 27.61 9.51 34.51
C VAL A 28 28.23 10.78 35.02
N ASP A 29 29.49 10.71 35.49
CA ASP A 29 30.19 11.87 36.01
C ASP A 29 30.40 12.96 34.95
N LYS A 30 30.70 12.57 33.70
CA LYS A 30 30.82 13.49 32.57
C LYS A 30 29.47 14.16 32.26
N LYS A 31 28.40 13.42 32.18
CA LYS A 31 27.04 13.91 31.90
C LYS A 31 26.57 14.87 33.03
N LEU A 32 26.82 14.52 34.28
CA LEU A 32 26.52 15.36 35.43
C LEU A 32 27.33 16.70 35.38
N ALA A 33 28.61 16.65 34.98
CA ALA A 33 29.44 17.85 34.84
C ALA A 33 28.95 18.77 33.70
N GLU A 34 28.47 18.19 32.61
CA GLU A 34 27.84 18.92 31.50
C GLU A 34 26.49 19.54 31.94
N SER A 35 25.65 18.80 32.60
CA SER A 35 24.37 19.26 33.13
C SER A 35 24.53 20.36 34.17
N ALA A 36 25.59 20.30 35.02
CA ALA A 36 25.89 21.31 36.04
C ALA A 36 26.12 22.72 35.47
N LYS A 37 26.54 22.84 34.19
CA LYS A 37 26.75 24.15 33.52
C LYS A 37 25.43 24.88 33.29
N ASN A 38 24.34 24.13 33.05
CA ASN A 38 23.05 24.68 32.60
C ASN A 38 21.98 24.67 33.69
N VAL A 39 22.16 23.86 34.75
CA VAL A 39 21.17 23.69 35.84
C VAL A 39 21.10 24.92 36.71
N ARG A 40 19.88 25.39 36.99
CA ARG A 40 19.56 26.44 37.95
C ARG A 40 18.98 25.79 39.22
N LEU A 41 19.75 25.85 40.31
CA LEU A 41 19.30 25.32 41.61
C LEU A 41 19.18 26.47 42.60
N PRO A 42 18.07 26.55 43.38
CA PRO A 42 17.93 27.51 44.46
C PRO A 42 19.14 27.42 45.45
N GLY A 43 19.75 28.52 45.75
CA GLY A 43 20.92 28.57 46.65
C GLY A 43 22.29 28.45 45.95
N PHE A 44 22.34 28.19 44.66
CA PHE A 44 23.60 28.10 43.91
C PHE A 44 23.59 29.01 42.65
N ARG A 45 24.76 29.59 42.37
CA ARG A 45 24.95 30.34 41.12
C ARG A 45 24.98 29.35 39.94
N PRO A 46 24.31 29.66 38.78
CA PRO A 46 24.38 28.85 37.58
C PRO A 46 25.82 28.46 37.21
N GLY A 47 26.07 27.19 36.95
CA GLY A 47 27.38 26.64 36.61
C GLY A 47 28.36 26.48 37.79
N LYS A 48 27.95 26.74 39.03
CA LYS A 48 28.77 26.58 40.24
C LYS A 48 28.16 25.65 41.30
N VAL A 49 27.34 24.72 40.89
CA VAL A 49 26.76 23.69 41.74
C VAL A 49 27.82 22.63 42.03
N PRO A 50 28.08 22.29 43.32
CA PRO A 50 29.04 21.22 43.66
C PRO A 50 28.60 19.89 43.12
N MET A 51 29.56 19.07 42.63
CA MET A 51 29.25 17.74 42.03
C MET A 51 28.58 16.76 43.03
N SER A 52 28.87 16.92 44.32
CA SER A 52 28.18 16.10 45.36
C SER A 52 26.68 16.37 45.41
N VAL A 53 26.27 17.64 45.25
CA VAL A 53 24.84 18.03 45.18
C VAL A 53 24.22 17.57 43.88
N MET A 54 24.96 17.65 42.76
CA MET A 54 24.52 17.13 41.45
C MET A 54 24.28 15.61 41.51
N LYS A 55 25.27 14.86 42.06
CA LYS A 55 25.14 13.40 42.22
C LYS A 55 23.95 13.02 43.10
N GLN A 56 23.73 13.73 44.19
CA GLN A 56 22.63 13.43 45.10
C GLN A 56 21.24 13.70 44.48
N ARG A 57 21.12 14.80 43.74
CA ARG A 57 19.82 15.28 43.27
C ARG A 57 19.46 14.81 41.87
N PHE A 58 20.43 14.67 40.97
CA PHE A 58 20.22 14.28 39.57
C PHE A 58 20.85 12.95 39.20
N GLY A 59 21.70 12.38 40.09
CA GLY A 59 22.44 11.16 39.85
C GLY A 59 21.59 10.00 39.36
N PRO A 60 20.46 9.66 40.01
CA PRO A 60 19.61 8.55 39.55
C PRO A 60 19.05 8.74 38.16
N GLY A 61 18.53 9.94 37.83
CA GLY A 61 17.97 10.26 36.52
C GLY A 61 19.03 10.27 35.42
N VAL A 62 20.17 10.92 35.67
CA VAL A 62 21.29 10.95 34.71
C VAL A 62 21.88 9.55 34.51
N ARG A 63 21.95 8.72 35.56
CA ARG A 63 22.39 7.32 35.45
C ARG A 63 21.47 6.54 34.53
N GLN A 64 20.17 6.71 34.64
CA GLN A 64 19.21 6.01 33.79
C GLN A 64 19.35 6.41 32.30
N GLU A 65 19.54 7.70 32.04
CA GLU A 65 19.82 8.22 30.69
C GLU A 65 21.13 7.64 30.13
N VAL A 66 22.21 7.71 30.93
CA VAL A 66 23.52 7.17 30.54
C VAL A 66 23.50 5.68 30.33
N LEU A 67 22.72 4.91 31.12
CA LEU A 67 22.55 3.49 30.91
C LEU A 67 21.95 3.18 29.53
N GLY A 68 20.94 3.94 29.10
CA GLY A 68 20.39 3.83 27.74
C GLY A 68 21.45 4.05 26.66
N ASP A 69 22.23 5.14 26.78
CA ASP A 69 23.31 5.47 25.85
C ASP A 69 24.41 4.40 25.83
N VAL A 70 24.81 3.89 27.00
CA VAL A 70 25.83 2.83 27.14
C VAL A 70 25.36 1.52 26.55
N ILE A 71 24.10 1.12 26.79
CA ILE A 71 23.52 -0.10 26.24
C ILE A 71 23.51 -0.01 24.72
N ASN A 72 22.98 1.07 24.15
CA ASN A 72 22.93 1.26 22.70
C ASN A 72 24.31 1.21 22.06
N ARG A 73 25.28 1.95 22.61
CA ARG A 73 26.65 1.98 22.09
C ARG A 73 27.31 0.59 22.21
N SER A 74 27.25 -0.04 23.38
CA SER A 74 27.90 -1.33 23.62
C SER A 74 27.25 -2.47 22.81
N PHE A 75 25.94 -2.39 22.55
CA PHE A 75 25.24 -3.31 21.64
C PHE A 75 25.77 -3.17 20.21
N GLN A 76 25.86 -1.94 19.69
CA GLN A 76 26.39 -1.69 18.35
C GLN A 76 27.86 -2.17 18.22
N GLU A 77 28.70 -1.87 19.21
CA GLU A 77 30.09 -2.34 19.22
C GLU A 77 30.16 -3.89 19.24
N ALA A 78 29.31 -4.53 20.04
CA ALA A 78 29.26 -5.98 20.13
C ALA A 78 28.78 -6.65 18.84
N VAL A 79 27.74 -6.12 18.22
CA VAL A 79 27.20 -6.61 16.95
C VAL A 79 28.22 -6.52 15.82
N VAL A 80 28.92 -5.38 15.73
CA VAL A 80 29.99 -5.19 14.74
C VAL A 80 31.16 -6.14 15.02
N GLY A 81 31.56 -6.29 16.30
CA GLY A 81 32.66 -7.17 16.70
C GLY A 81 32.40 -8.64 16.39
N GLU A 82 31.17 -9.09 16.49
CA GLU A 82 30.74 -10.49 16.22
C GLU A 82 30.28 -10.70 14.77
N ASN A 83 30.39 -9.69 13.89
CA ASN A 83 29.91 -9.72 12.50
C ASN A 83 28.44 -10.11 12.36
N LEU A 84 27.59 -9.68 13.30
CA LEU A 84 26.15 -9.93 13.27
C LEU A 84 25.45 -8.79 12.50
N ARG A 85 24.35 -9.15 11.83
CA ARG A 85 23.47 -8.19 11.13
C ARG A 85 22.07 -8.30 11.71
N PRO A 86 21.71 -7.50 12.74
CA PRO A 86 20.37 -7.53 13.34
C PRO A 86 19.28 -7.18 12.33
N ALA A 87 18.22 -7.98 12.35
CA ALA A 87 17.01 -7.75 11.60
C ALA A 87 15.94 -7.21 12.57
N GLY A 88 15.95 -5.89 12.76
CA GLY A 88 15.01 -5.23 13.68
C GLY A 88 15.62 -4.79 15.00
N GLN A 89 14.77 -4.34 15.90
CA GLN A 89 15.17 -3.81 17.21
C GLN A 89 15.41 -4.97 18.21
N PRO A 90 16.50 -4.94 19.00
CA PRO A 90 16.73 -5.95 20.03
C PRO A 90 15.78 -5.77 21.21
N SER A 91 15.34 -6.89 21.80
CA SER A 91 14.73 -6.91 23.13
C SER A 91 15.84 -6.93 24.18
N ILE A 92 15.85 -5.94 25.06
CA ILE A 92 16.89 -5.78 26.09
C ILE A 92 16.34 -6.20 27.47
N GLU A 93 16.94 -7.21 28.04
CA GLU A 93 16.67 -7.65 29.43
C GLU A 93 17.81 -7.23 30.35
N ALA A 94 17.48 -6.49 31.42
CA ALA A 94 18.43 -6.10 32.45
C ALA A 94 18.79 -7.29 33.33
N LYS A 95 20.06 -7.64 33.41
CA LYS A 95 20.54 -8.67 34.37
C LYS A 95 21.12 -8.05 35.60
N SER A 96 21.92 -6.97 35.47
CA SER A 96 22.47 -6.22 36.60
C SER A 96 22.70 -4.76 36.20
N PHE A 97 22.01 -3.82 36.89
CA PHE A 97 22.14 -2.37 36.66
C PHE A 97 22.49 -1.61 37.95
N GLU A 98 22.96 -2.32 38.95
CA GLU A 98 23.29 -1.74 40.27
C GLU A 98 24.50 -0.79 40.18
N SER A 99 24.49 0.27 40.99
CA SER A 99 25.61 1.20 41.07
C SER A 99 26.85 0.53 41.66
N GLY A 100 28.02 0.75 41.02
CA GLY A 100 29.29 0.17 41.43
C GLY A 100 29.48 -1.32 41.06
N LYS A 101 28.55 -1.88 40.27
CA LYS A 101 28.72 -3.20 39.66
C LYS A 101 28.75 -3.05 38.12
N ASP A 102 29.37 -4.03 37.45
CA ASP A 102 29.32 -4.10 36.00
C ASP A 102 27.87 -4.14 35.55
N VAL A 103 27.58 -3.41 34.47
CA VAL A 103 26.28 -3.41 33.80
C VAL A 103 26.19 -4.64 32.92
N GLU A 104 25.34 -5.58 33.30
CA GLU A 104 25.08 -6.76 32.48
C GLU A 104 23.65 -6.74 31.92
N TYR A 105 23.54 -6.95 30.66
CA TYR A 105 22.24 -7.09 29.96
C TYR A 105 22.30 -8.22 28.92
N ILE A 106 21.13 -8.68 28.56
CA ILE A 106 20.92 -9.65 27.50
C ILE A 106 20.11 -8.94 26.41
N ALA A 107 20.64 -8.96 25.18
CA ALA A 107 19.93 -8.51 23.99
C ALA A 107 19.52 -9.73 23.18
N THR A 108 18.21 -9.91 22.96
CA THR A 108 17.65 -10.95 22.09
C THR A 108 17.17 -10.30 20.83
N PHE A 109 17.63 -10.77 19.67
CA PHE A 109 17.29 -10.25 18.37
C PHE A 109 17.45 -11.32 17.30
N GLU A 110 16.79 -11.12 16.19
CA GLU A 110 16.98 -11.92 14.98
C GLU A 110 18.05 -11.32 14.08
N ILE A 111 18.70 -12.15 13.30
CA ILE A 111 19.67 -11.71 12.27
C ILE A 111 19.10 -11.92 10.87
N TYR A 112 19.61 -11.15 9.91
CA TYR A 112 19.34 -11.42 8.49
C TYR A 112 19.79 -12.83 8.14
N PRO A 113 18.98 -13.61 7.41
CA PRO A 113 19.37 -14.94 6.94
C PRO A 113 20.51 -14.86 5.95
N THR A 114 21.28 -15.94 5.85
CA THR A 114 22.14 -16.14 4.69
C THR A 114 21.28 -16.68 3.56
N VAL A 115 21.11 -15.89 2.53
CA VAL A 115 20.31 -16.27 1.36
C VAL A 115 21.15 -17.13 0.43
N ALA A 116 20.75 -18.38 0.21
CA ALA A 116 21.31 -19.22 -0.83
C ALA A 116 20.39 -19.15 -2.05
N LEU A 117 20.87 -18.54 -3.14
CA LEU A 117 20.07 -18.43 -4.36
C LEU A 117 20.00 -19.78 -5.07
N ASN A 118 18.80 -20.25 -5.35
CA ASN A 118 18.54 -21.35 -6.24
C ASN A 118 18.57 -20.87 -7.70
N ASP A 119 18.86 -21.77 -8.63
CA ASP A 119 18.84 -21.44 -10.05
C ASP A 119 17.39 -21.21 -10.53
N VAL A 120 17.08 -19.98 -10.95
CA VAL A 120 15.77 -19.57 -11.46
C VAL A 120 15.86 -19.49 -12.99
N LYS A 121 16.18 -20.64 -13.64
CA LYS A 121 16.30 -20.72 -15.10
C LYS A 121 15.14 -21.49 -15.71
N GLY A 122 14.74 -21.06 -16.91
CA GLY A 122 13.77 -21.79 -17.73
C GLY A 122 12.33 -21.77 -17.18
N PHE A 123 12.02 -20.85 -16.26
CA PHE A 123 10.63 -20.60 -15.86
C PHE A 123 9.86 -19.97 -17.02
N GLU A 124 8.57 -20.23 -17.07
CA GLU A 124 7.70 -19.71 -18.12
C GLU A 124 7.10 -18.37 -17.69
N VAL A 125 7.12 -17.40 -18.60
CA VAL A 125 6.48 -16.10 -18.42
C VAL A 125 5.52 -15.88 -19.57
N THR A 126 4.24 -15.67 -19.26
CA THR A 126 3.25 -15.30 -20.24
C THR A 126 3.24 -13.78 -20.45
N LYS A 127 3.62 -13.36 -21.65
CA LYS A 127 3.55 -11.96 -22.05
C LYS A 127 2.31 -11.72 -22.90
N LEU A 128 1.39 -10.94 -22.38
CA LEU A 128 0.18 -10.55 -23.13
C LEU A 128 0.57 -9.61 -24.27
N THR A 129 0.01 -9.88 -25.45
CA THR A 129 0.15 -9.02 -26.64
C THR A 129 -1.24 -8.63 -27.11
N CYS A 130 -1.45 -7.33 -27.31
CA CYS A 130 -2.71 -6.78 -27.75
C CYS A 130 -2.46 -5.62 -28.72
N GLU A 131 -3.24 -5.57 -29.79
CA GLU A 131 -3.29 -4.41 -30.70
C GLU A 131 -4.56 -3.61 -30.39
N ILE A 132 -4.39 -2.31 -30.13
CA ILE A 132 -5.52 -1.40 -29.88
C ILE A 132 -6.12 -1.00 -31.23
N GLY A 133 -7.34 -1.46 -31.47
CA GLY A 133 -8.09 -1.15 -32.67
C GLY A 133 -8.88 0.17 -32.58
N SER A 134 -9.42 0.63 -33.69
CA SER A 134 -10.28 1.82 -33.71
C SER A 134 -11.55 1.66 -32.87
N ASN A 135 -12.08 0.43 -32.75
CA ASN A 135 -13.26 0.15 -31.93
C ASN A 135 -12.97 0.34 -30.44
N ASP A 136 -11.80 -0.09 -29.97
CA ASP A 136 -11.40 0.08 -28.55
C ASP A 136 -11.30 1.57 -28.19
N VAL A 137 -10.76 2.38 -29.12
CA VAL A 137 -10.69 3.84 -28.97
C VAL A 137 -12.10 4.46 -28.95
N ASP A 138 -13.00 4.00 -29.82
CA ASP A 138 -14.40 4.47 -29.85
C ASP A 138 -15.13 4.14 -28.56
N GLU A 139 -14.94 2.95 -28.00
CA GLU A 139 -15.53 2.55 -26.71
C GLU A 139 -15.05 3.44 -25.56
N ILE A 140 -13.75 3.73 -25.48
CA ILE A 140 -13.21 4.63 -24.45
C ILE A 140 -13.74 6.05 -24.62
N ILE A 141 -13.81 6.56 -25.85
CA ILE A 141 -14.39 7.88 -26.12
C ILE A 141 -15.87 7.93 -25.73
N ALA A 142 -16.64 6.87 -25.99
CA ALA A 142 -18.03 6.79 -25.54
C ALA A 142 -18.16 6.81 -24.01
N VAL A 143 -17.25 6.16 -23.29
CA VAL A 143 -17.18 6.26 -21.83
C VAL A 143 -16.91 7.69 -21.37
N PHE A 144 -15.97 8.40 -22.01
CA PHE A 144 -15.68 9.80 -21.71
C PHE A 144 -16.88 10.72 -21.98
N GLN A 145 -17.56 10.52 -23.11
CA GLN A 145 -18.79 11.26 -23.43
C GLN A 145 -19.88 11.00 -22.39
N LYS A 146 -20.03 9.75 -21.94
CA LYS A 146 -20.99 9.38 -20.88
C LYS A 146 -20.64 10.05 -19.56
N GLN A 147 -19.37 10.06 -19.15
CA GLN A 147 -18.92 10.65 -17.88
C GLN A 147 -19.11 12.16 -17.82
N GLN A 148 -18.92 12.86 -18.94
CA GLN A 148 -19.10 14.31 -19.06
C GLN A 148 -20.51 14.70 -19.52
N GLY A 149 -21.36 13.71 -19.82
CA GLY A 149 -22.71 13.91 -20.23
C GLY A 149 -23.61 14.43 -19.11
N LYS A 150 -24.80 14.86 -19.47
CA LYS A 150 -25.80 15.41 -18.54
C LYS A 150 -27.05 14.56 -18.53
N LEU A 151 -27.68 14.46 -17.37
CA LEU A 151 -29.00 13.88 -17.27
C LEU A 151 -30.05 14.93 -17.69
N VAL A 152 -30.85 14.62 -18.68
CA VAL A 152 -31.89 15.49 -19.23
C VAL A 152 -33.25 14.84 -19.06
N GLU A 153 -34.22 15.57 -18.53
CA GLU A 153 -35.60 15.08 -18.41
C GLU A 153 -36.21 14.77 -19.79
N VAL A 154 -36.84 13.63 -19.89
CA VAL A 154 -37.49 13.17 -21.12
C VAL A 154 -38.93 12.71 -20.87
N ASP A 155 -39.83 13.06 -21.78
CA ASP A 155 -41.26 12.71 -21.75
C ASP A 155 -41.57 11.39 -22.51
N ARG A 156 -40.61 10.42 -22.49
CA ARG A 156 -40.79 9.10 -23.09
C ARG A 156 -40.72 8.01 -22.04
N ALA A 157 -41.17 6.81 -22.41
CA ALA A 157 -40.95 5.63 -21.59
C ALA A 157 -39.46 5.37 -21.38
N ALA A 158 -39.11 4.91 -20.19
CA ALA A 158 -37.75 4.64 -19.76
C ALA A 158 -37.13 3.49 -20.55
N GLU A 159 -35.91 3.67 -21.00
CA GLU A 159 -35.08 2.68 -21.69
C GLU A 159 -33.91 2.27 -20.77
N GLU A 160 -33.24 1.16 -21.12
CA GLU A 160 -32.02 0.76 -20.44
C GLU A 160 -30.95 1.85 -20.56
N GLY A 161 -30.30 2.19 -19.43
CA GLY A 161 -29.35 3.32 -19.32
C GLY A 161 -29.96 4.66 -18.92
N ASP A 162 -31.29 4.78 -18.85
CA ASP A 162 -31.93 5.97 -18.29
C ASP A 162 -31.88 5.98 -16.76
N THR A 163 -31.88 7.17 -16.17
CA THR A 163 -31.97 7.37 -14.74
C THR A 163 -33.39 7.76 -14.33
N LEU A 164 -34.00 6.92 -13.52
CA LEU A 164 -35.33 7.19 -12.95
C LEU A 164 -35.21 7.86 -11.59
N THR A 165 -36.07 8.85 -11.33
CA THR A 165 -36.35 9.31 -9.96
C THR A 165 -37.56 8.56 -9.46
N ILE A 166 -37.40 7.74 -8.41
CA ILE A 166 -38.45 6.84 -7.92
C ILE A 166 -38.69 7.02 -6.42
N ASP A 167 -39.94 6.79 -6.02
CA ASP A 167 -40.29 6.39 -4.65
C ASP A 167 -40.60 4.90 -4.66
N PHE A 168 -40.13 4.16 -3.66
CA PHE A 168 -40.45 2.76 -3.55
C PHE A 168 -40.72 2.33 -2.11
N GLU A 169 -41.54 1.32 -1.95
CA GLU A 169 -41.88 0.72 -0.66
C GLU A 169 -41.98 -0.79 -0.83
N GLY A 170 -41.18 -1.53 -0.06
CA GLY A 170 -41.10 -3.00 -0.08
C GLY A 170 -41.88 -3.65 1.03
N PHE A 171 -42.62 -4.70 0.70
CA PHE A 171 -43.43 -5.49 1.60
C PHE A 171 -43.03 -6.96 1.56
N LYS A 172 -42.92 -7.58 2.72
CA LYS A 172 -42.75 -9.02 2.90
C LYS A 172 -43.98 -9.54 3.65
N ASP A 173 -44.69 -10.51 3.08
CA ASP A 173 -45.94 -11.06 3.65
C ASP A 173 -47.00 -9.98 3.96
N GLY A 174 -46.96 -8.85 3.25
CA GLY A 174 -47.89 -7.71 3.42
C GLY A 174 -47.49 -6.68 4.47
N GLU A 175 -46.34 -6.86 5.14
CA GLU A 175 -45.77 -5.92 6.09
C GLU A 175 -44.54 -5.22 5.51
N ALA A 176 -44.40 -3.92 5.69
CA ALA A 176 -43.23 -3.17 5.26
C ALA A 176 -42.00 -3.58 6.10
N PHE A 177 -40.84 -3.73 5.47
CA PHE A 177 -39.61 -4.11 6.14
C PHE A 177 -38.59 -2.98 6.17
N ASP A 178 -37.72 -2.99 7.18
CA ASP A 178 -36.69 -1.99 7.37
C ASP A 178 -35.69 -1.98 6.21
N GLY A 179 -35.38 -0.77 5.68
CA GLY A 179 -34.52 -0.59 4.52
C GLY A 179 -35.19 -0.88 3.16
N GLY A 180 -36.46 -1.26 3.15
CA GLY A 180 -37.22 -1.54 1.93
C GLY A 180 -37.87 -0.30 1.29
N SER A 181 -37.69 0.92 1.83
CA SER A 181 -38.33 2.12 1.30
C SER A 181 -37.32 3.22 0.97
N GLY A 182 -37.61 4.00 -0.05
CA GLY A 182 -36.86 5.18 -0.44
C GLY A 182 -37.74 6.21 -1.13
N THR A 183 -37.37 7.47 -1.00
CA THR A 183 -38.04 8.60 -1.67
C THR A 183 -37.03 9.40 -2.46
N ASP A 184 -37.45 9.93 -3.62
CA ASP A 184 -36.59 10.68 -4.55
C ASP A 184 -35.27 9.98 -4.87
N THR A 185 -35.30 8.65 -4.96
CA THR A 185 -34.12 7.83 -5.22
C THR A 185 -33.80 7.83 -6.72
N ALA A 186 -32.58 8.23 -7.07
CA ALA A 186 -32.07 8.13 -8.44
C ALA A 186 -31.61 6.71 -8.72
N LEU A 187 -32.17 6.07 -9.74
CA LEU A 187 -31.87 4.72 -10.17
C LEU A 187 -31.57 4.68 -11.65
N GLU A 188 -30.34 4.32 -12.02
CA GLU A 188 -29.93 4.04 -13.41
C GLU A 188 -30.35 2.61 -13.77
N LEU A 189 -31.18 2.47 -14.82
CA LEU A 189 -31.64 1.17 -15.32
C LEU A 189 -30.48 0.41 -16.00
N GLY A 190 -30.28 -0.84 -15.62
CA GLY A 190 -29.16 -1.66 -16.10
C GLY A 190 -27.89 -1.53 -15.26
N SER A 191 -27.92 -0.76 -14.17
CA SER A 191 -26.74 -0.58 -13.27
C SER A 191 -26.44 -1.81 -12.42
N GLY A 192 -27.41 -2.71 -12.22
CA GLY A 192 -27.30 -3.89 -11.34
C GLY A 192 -27.15 -3.55 -9.85
N ARG A 193 -27.51 -2.33 -9.42
CA ARG A 193 -27.44 -1.89 -8.01
C ARG A 193 -28.58 -2.39 -7.16
N MET A 194 -29.71 -2.74 -7.80
CA MET A 194 -30.89 -3.28 -7.14
C MET A 194 -30.91 -4.80 -7.22
N ILE A 195 -31.83 -5.41 -6.48
CA ILE A 195 -32.04 -6.86 -6.56
C ILE A 195 -32.50 -7.28 -7.96
N PRO A 196 -32.15 -8.50 -8.41
CA PRO A 196 -32.48 -8.96 -9.75
C PRO A 196 -33.97 -8.81 -10.11
N GLY A 197 -34.25 -8.24 -11.28
CA GLY A 197 -35.60 -7.99 -11.79
C GLY A 197 -36.24 -6.68 -11.35
N PHE A 198 -35.64 -5.93 -10.43
CA PHE A 198 -36.16 -4.62 -10.01
C PHE A 198 -36.03 -3.58 -11.13
N GLU A 199 -34.83 -3.45 -11.68
CA GLU A 199 -34.55 -2.50 -12.77
C GLU A 199 -35.28 -2.92 -14.05
N ASP A 200 -35.28 -4.22 -14.41
CA ASP A 200 -36.00 -4.76 -15.56
C ASP A 200 -37.51 -4.48 -15.52
N GLY A 201 -38.10 -4.55 -14.31
CA GLY A 201 -39.52 -4.28 -14.10
C GLY A 201 -39.92 -2.80 -14.30
N LEU A 202 -38.94 -1.91 -14.34
CA LEU A 202 -39.14 -0.47 -14.53
C LEU A 202 -38.84 -0.02 -15.98
N VAL A 203 -38.23 -0.86 -16.81
CA VAL A 203 -38.06 -0.57 -18.23
C VAL A 203 -39.43 -0.38 -18.87
N GLY A 204 -39.60 0.67 -19.66
CA GLY A 204 -40.85 1.06 -20.28
C GLY A 204 -41.84 1.80 -19.36
N ALA A 205 -41.43 2.18 -18.14
CA ALA A 205 -42.24 3.04 -17.26
C ALA A 205 -42.08 4.52 -17.67
N SER A 206 -43.13 5.29 -17.47
CA SER A 206 -43.14 6.74 -17.72
C SER A 206 -43.30 7.51 -16.41
N SER A 207 -42.97 8.79 -16.43
CA SER A 207 -43.21 9.68 -15.29
C SER A 207 -44.67 9.64 -14.87
N GLY A 208 -44.91 9.43 -13.58
CA GLY A 208 -46.26 9.28 -12.98
C GLY A 208 -46.77 7.84 -12.91
N ASP A 209 -46.07 6.87 -13.50
CA ASP A 209 -46.44 5.45 -13.44
C ASP A 209 -46.24 4.87 -12.03
N GLU A 210 -47.20 4.03 -11.61
CA GLU A 210 -47.07 3.16 -10.45
C GLU A 210 -46.89 1.73 -10.90
N ARG A 211 -45.83 1.05 -10.42
CA ARG A 211 -45.52 -0.33 -10.73
C ARG A 211 -45.47 -1.18 -9.47
N THR A 212 -46.00 -2.37 -9.54
CA THR A 212 -45.87 -3.39 -8.48
C THR A 212 -44.96 -4.49 -8.98
N LEU A 213 -43.82 -4.64 -8.33
CA LEU A 213 -42.79 -5.63 -8.69
C LEU A 213 -42.80 -6.78 -7.68
N ASN A 214 -43.03 -8.01 -8.13
CA ASN A 214 -42.91 -9.20 -7.29
C ASN A 214 -41.55 -9.83 -7.53
N LEU A 215 -40.66 -9.75 -6.53
CA LEU A 215 -39.26 -10.13 -6.64
C LEU A 215 -38.85 -11.09 -5.54
N THR A 216 -37.72 -11.74 -5.71
CA THR A 216 -37.13 -12.61 -4.69
C THR A 216 -35.71 -12.15 -4.40
N PHE A 217 -35.37 -11.98 -3.14
CA PHE A 217 -34.00 -11.68 -2.74
C PHE A 217 -33.07 -12.87 -3.06
N PRO A 218 -31.83 -12.60 -3.47
CA PRO A 218 -30.81 -13.63 -3.64
C PRO A 218 -30.54 -14.41 -2.34
N ASP A 219 -30.14 -15.70 -2.47
CA ASP A 219 -29.82 -16.55 -1.32
C ASP A 219 -28.57 -16.10 -0.55
N ASP A 220 -27.71 -15.32 -1.18
CA ASP A 220 -26.47 -14.74 -0.63
C ASP A 220 -26.64 -13.28 -0.13
N TYR A 221 -27.88 -12.80 -0.04
CA TYR A 221 -28.14 -11.42 0.41
C TYR A 221 -27.63 -11.21 1.83
N HIS A 222 -27.12 -10.03 2.13
CA HIS A 222 -26.44 -9.69 3.39
C HIS A 222 -27.35 -9.76 4.65
N SER A 223 -28.68 -9.65 4.50
CA SER A 223 -29.65 -9.76 5.61
C SER A 223 -30.22 -11.17 5.67
N ASP A 224 -29.97 -11.89 6.76
CA ASP A 224 -30.46 -13.27 6.96
C ASP A 224 -32.01 -13.35 6.95
N GLU A 225 -32.70 -12.28 7.29
CA GLU A 225 -34.20 -12.24 7.31
C GLU A 225 -34.78 -12.12 5.90
N LEU A 226 -33.99 -11.63 4.94
CA LEU A 226 -34.42 -11.36 3.58
C LEU A 226 -33.90 -12.39 2.57
N LYS A 227 -32.91 -13.22 2.92
CA LYS A 227 -32.35 -14.26 2.02
C LYS A 227 -33.44 -15.16 1.46
N GLY A 228 -33.52 -15.26 0.12
CA GLY A 228 -34.48 -16.08 -0.59
C GLY A 228 -35.95 -15.69 -0.37
N ALA A 229 -36.24 -14.56 0.31
CA ALA A 229 -37.58 -14.12 0.61
C ALA A 229 -38.26 -13.52 -0.61
N ALA A 230 -39.53 -13.91 -0.86
CA ALA A 230 -40.37 -13.23 -1.83
C ALA A 230 -40.93 -11.91 -1.25
N VAL A 231 -40.83 -10.85 -2.03
CA VAL A 231 -41.23 -9.51 -1.63
C VAL A 231 -42.00 -8.78 -2.75
N GLU A 232 -42.86 -7.86 -2.37
CA GLU A 232 -43.57 -6.98 -3.27
C GLU A 232 -43.05 -5.56 -3.10
N PHE A 233 -42.59 -4.94 -4.19
CA PHE A 233 -42.24 -3.52 -4.20
C PHE A 233 -43.29 -2.70 -4.95
N LYS A 234 -43.78 -1.67 -4.30
CA LYS A 234 -44.58 -0.63 -4.95
C LYS A 234 -43.68 0.53 -5.29
N VAL A 235 -43.58 0.81 -6.58
CA VAL A 235 -42.68 1.84 -7.09
C VAL A 235 -43.47 2.88 -7.84
N THR A 236 -43.26 4.17 -7.49
CA THR A 236 -43.83 5.32 -8.20
C THR A 236 -42.68 6.00 -8.96
N VAL A 237 -42.79 6.13 -10.26
CA VAL A 237 -41.82 6.85 -11.10
C VAL A 237 -42.15 8.32 -11.12
N LYS A 238 -41.30 9.16 -10.56
CA LYS A 238 -41.48 10.64 -10.54
C LYS A 238 -40.97 11.31 -11.79
N GLY A 239 -39.89 10.81 -12.36
CA GLY A 239 -39.26 11.39 -13.54
C GLY A 239 -38.38 10.36 -14.26
N VAL A 240 -38.19 10.60 -15.53
CA VAL A 240 -37.29 9.85 -16.41
C VAL A 240 -36.25 10.83 -16.96
N GLN A 241 -35.00 10.51 -16.76
CA GLN A 241 -33.88 11.30 -17.29
C GLN A 241 -33.03 10.41 -18.18
N ALA A 242 -32.79 10.86 -19.41
CA ALA A 242 -31.88 10.23 -20.34
C ALA A 242 -30.47 10.80 -20.19
N GLN A 243 -29.48 9.94 -20.36
CA GLN A 243 -28.08 10.35 -20.44
C GLN A 243 -27.83 10.98 -21.80
N GLU A 244 -27.73 12.31 -21.87
CA GLU A 244 -27.24 13.01 -23.05
C GLU A 244 -25.71 12.97 -23.07
N LEU A 245 -25.15 12.33 -24.08
CA LEU A 245 -23.70 12.22 -24.23
C LEU A 245 -23.10 13.60 -24.51
N ALA A 246 -21.96 13.91 -23.89
CA ALA A 246 -21.23 15.13 -24.21
C ALA A 246 -20.82 15.15 -25.69
N ALA A 247 -20.89 16.32 -26.31
CA ALA A 247 -20.44 16.47 -27.67
C ALA A 247 -18.92 16.25 -27.77
N LEU A 248 -18.46 15.75 -28.93
CA LEU A 248 -17.03 15.67 -29.25
C LEU A 248 -16.52 17.05 -29.67
N ASP A 249 -16.25 17.91 -28.73
CA ASP A 249 -15.83 19.29 -28.92
C ASP A 249 -14.64 19.69 -28.03
N ALA A 250 -14.18 20.90 -28.16
CA ALA A 250 -13.04 21.43 -27.44
C ALA A 250 -13.23 21.41 -25.90
N GLU A 251 -14.48 21.49 -25.38
CA GLU A 251 -14.76 21.44 -23.95
C GLU A 251 -14.50 20.04 -23.40
N LEU A 252 -14.99 19.02 -24.10
CA LEU A 252 -14.71 17.62 -23.76
C LEU A 252 -13.21 17.34 -23.84
N PHE A 253 -12.53 17.75 -24.92
CA PHE A 253 -11.10 17.47 -25.08
C PHE A 253 -10.25 18.14 -23.99
N ALA A 254 -10.56 19.38 -23.64
CA ALA A 254 -9.89 20.11 -22.57
C ALA A 254 -10.06 19.44 -21.20
N SER A 255 -11.21 18.80 -20.93
CA SER A 255 -11.45 18.08 -19.68
C SER A 255 -10.53 16.86 -19.51
N TYR A 256 -9.97 16.35 -20.61
CA TYR A 256 -8.98 15.26 -20.64
C TYR A 256 -7.56 15.75 -21.00
N GLY A 257 -7.33 17.07 -20.90
CA GLY A 257 -5.99 17.66 -21.08
C GLY A 257 -5.52 17.77 -22.54
N VAL A 258 -6.44 17.64 -23.51
CA VAL A 258 -6.13 17.77 -24.94
C VAL A 258 -6.56 19.15 -25.43
N GLU A 259 -5.61 19.94 -25.93
CA GLU A 259 -5.88 21.26 -26.49
C GLU A 259 -6.31 21.15 -27.96
N GLY A 260 -7.35 21.92 -28.35
CA GLY A 260 -7.82 22.01 -29.71
C GLY A 260 -9.26 21.51 -29.90
N ASP A 261 -9.73 21.52 -31.13
CA ASP A 261 -11.08 21.10 -31.57
C ASP A 261 -11.04 19.96 -32.62
N ASP A 262 -9.86 19.39 -32.86
CA ASP A 262 -9.63 18.30 -33.81
C ASP A 262 -9.95 16.92 -33.19
N VAL A 263 -11.03 16.31 -33.67
CA VAL A 263 -11.47 14.97 -33.24
C VAL A 263 -10.42 13.90 -33.53
N ASP A 264 -9.74 13.98 -34.67
CA ASP A 264 -8.72 12.99 -35.04
C ASP A 264 -7.50 13.11 -34.15
N GLY A 265 -7.11 14.35 -33.77
CA GLY A 265 -6.06 14.63 -32.78
C GLY A 265 -6.42 14.10 -31.42
N PHE A 266 -7.66 14.28 -30.96
CA PHE A 266 -8.14 13.73 -29.71
C PHE A 266 -8.09 12.19 -29.68
N ARG A 267 -8.58 11.54 -30.77
CA ARG A 267 -8.51 10.08 -30.92
C ARG A 267 -7.09 9.55 -30.85
N ALA A 268 -6.16 10.23 -31.52
CA ALA A 268 -4.74 9.83 -31.49
C ALA A 268 -4.14 9.94 -30.07
N GLU A 269 -4.49 10.96 -29.31
CA GLU A 269 -4.01 11.09 -27.92
C GLU A 269 -4.66 10.07 -27.00
N VAL A 270 -5.97 9.77 -27.16
CA VAL A 270 -6.65 8.68 -26.43
C VAL A 270 -5.96 7.35 -26.74
N GLN A 271 -5.72 7.01 -28.00
CA GLN A 271 -5.02 5.80 -28.40
C GLN A 271 -3.63 5.70 -27.76
N LYS A 272 -2.86 6.77 -27.81
CA LYS A 272 -1.52 6.83 -27.21
C LYS A 272 -1.55 6.63 -25.68
N ASN A 273 -2.56 7.17 -25.00
CA ASN A 273 -2.76 6.97 -23.58
C ASN A 273 -3.12 5.51 -23.26
N MET A 274 -4.02 4.90 -24.06
CA MET A 274 -4.36 3.48 -23.96
C MET A 274 -3.14 2.57 -24.17
N GLU A 275 -2.31 2.86 -25.21
CA GLU A 275 -1.07 2.12 -25.48
C GLU A 275 -0.09 2.22 -24.30
N ARG A 276 0.03 3.40 -23.69
CA ARG A 276 0.89 3.60 -22.50
C ARG A 276 0.36 2.83 -21.29
N GLU A 277 -0.94 2.89 -21.02
CA GLU A 277 -1.59 2.15 -19.94
C GLU A 277 -1.42 0.64 -20.13
N LEU A 278 -1.73 0.14 -21.32
CA LEU A 278 -1.61 -1.27 -21.66
C LEU A 278 -0.16 -1.76 -21.49
N LYS A 279 0.81 -1.02 -22.01
CA LYS A 279 2.23 -1.35 -21.85
C LYS A 279 2.63 -1.42 -20.39
N SER A 280 2.27 -0.41 -19.60
CA SER A 280 2.58 -0.39 -18.17
C SER A 280 1.93 -1.56 -17.43
N ALA A 281 0.69 -1.91 -17.77
CA ALA A 281 -0.02 -3.04 -17.19
C ALA A 281 0.63 -4.38 -17.55
N ILE A 282 1.01 -4.59 -18.82
CA ILE A 282 1.71 -5.80 -19.28
C ILE A 282 3.09 -5.91 -18.62
N ASP A 283 3.87 -4.83 -18.55
CA ASP A 283 5.19 -4.82 -17.94
C ASP A 283 5.08 -5.16 -16.43
N ALA A 284 4.08 -4.62 -15.73
CA ALA A 284 3.80 -4.95 -14.34
C ALA A 284 3.40 -6.42 -14.15
N HIS A 285 2.57 -6.97 -15.05
CA HIS A 285 2.17 -8.38 -15.02
C HIS A 285 3.36 -9.33 -15.25
N VAL A 286 4.21 -9.02 -16.21
CA VAL A 286 5.44 -9.77 -16.47
C VAL A 286 6.37 -9.71 -15.27
N LYS A 287 6.57 -8.52 -14.68
CA LYS A 287 7.35 -8.34 -13.46
C LYS A 287 6.81 -9.20 -12.33
N GLN A 288 5.49 -9.21 -12.11
CA GLN A 288 4.87 -10.01 -11.06
C GLN A 288 5.16 -11.51 -11.23
N GLN A 289 5.01 -12.06 -12.45
CA GLN A 289 5.31 -13.47 -12.72
C GLN A 289 6.78 -13.82 -12.43
N VAL A 290 7.72 -12.94 -12.76
CA VAL A 290 9.13 -13.12 -12.42
C VAL A 290 9.33 -13.13 -10.89
N MET A 291 8.69 -12.20 -10.17
CA MET A 291 8.79 -12.12 -8.72
C MET A 291 8.20 -13.35 -8.04
N ASP A 292 7.07 -13.86 -8.53
CA ASP A 292 6.45 -15.08 -8.04
C ASP A 292 7.36 -16.29 -8.27
N ALA A 293 7.98 -16.42 -9.45
CA ALA A 293 8.93 -17.47 -9.74
C ALA A 293 10.17 -17.43 -8.82
N ILE A 294 10.65 -16.22 -8.47
CA ILE A 294 11.73 -16.05 -7.48
C ILE A 294 11.31 -16.60 -6.12
N VAL A 295 10.12 -16.25 -5.66
CA VAL A 295 9.60 -16.70 -4.36
C VAL A 295 9.37 -18.21 -4.33
N GLU A 296 8.75 -18.76 -5.37
CA GLU A 296 8.49 -20.20 -5.52
C GLU A 296 9.76 -21.04 -5.55
N ALA A 297 10.84 -20.53 -6.16
CA ALA A 297 12.12 -21.21 -6.19
C ALA A 297 12.82 -21.28 -4.81
N HIS A 298 12.39 -20.46 -3.83
CA HIS A 298 13.04 -20.34 -2.53
C HIS A 298 12.10 -20.56 -1.33
N PRO A 299 11.33 -21.68 -1.27
CA PRO A 299 10.33 -21.90 -0.23
C PRO A 299 10.95 -22.09 1.17
N ALA A 300 12.20 -22.52 1.25
CA ALA A 300 12.90 -22.86 2.50
C ALA A 300 13.60 -21.66 3.16
N LEU A 301 13.52 -20.45 2.59
CA LEU A 301 14.13 -19.27 3.20
C LEU A 301 13.43 -18.92 4.52
N GLU A 302 14.17 -19.01 5.63
CA GLU A 302 13.69 -18.53 6.92
C GLU A 302 13.63 -17.00 6.93
N ILE A 303 12.52 -16.44 7.40
CA ILE A 303 12.29 -15.01 7.44
C ILE A 303 12.23 -14.54 8.89
N PRO A 304 12.98 -13.46 9.26
CA PRO A 304 12.90 -12.89 10.60
C PRO A 304 11.49 -12.37 10.92
N GLN A 305 10.92 -12.78 12.03
CA GLN A 305 9.59 -12.34 12.49
C GLN A 305 9.54 -10.83 12.74
N SER A 306 10.66 -10.26 13.16
CA SER A 306 10.81 -8.82 13.35
C SER A 306 10.59 -8.03 12.05
N LEU A 307 11.06 -8.54 10.91
CA LEU A 307 10.83 -7.92 9.61
C LEU A 307 9.37 -8.09 9.15
N ILE A 308 8.78 -9.27 9.36
CA ILE A 308 7.37 -9.51 9.06
C ILE A 308 6.48 -8.54 9.86
N SER A 309 6.76 -8.39 11.16
CA SER A 309 6.00 -7.47 12.01
C SER A 309 6.13 -6.00 11.54
N GLN A 310 7.32 -5.56 11.17
CA GLN A 310 7.54 -4.20 10.64
C GLN A 310 6.79 -3.97 9.33
N GLU A 311 6.83 -4.94 8.39
CA GLU A 311 6.13 -4.85 7.13
C GLU A 311 4.59 -4.90 7.32
N THR A 312 4.12 -5.72 8.27
CA THR A 312 2.70 -5.76 8.67
C THR A 312 2.21 -4.40 9.15
N ASP A 313 2.99 -3.72 10.01
CA ASP A 313 2.67 -2.38 10.50
C ASP A 313 2.72 -1.33 9.38
N ALA A 314 3.64 -1.48 8.41
CA ALA A 314 3.74 -0.61 7.25
C ALA A 314 2.53 -0.78 6.31
N LEU A 315 2.14 -2.01 5.99
CA LEU A 315 0.96 -2.33 5.17
C LEU A 315 -0.33 -1.82 5.80
N ARG A 316 -0.47 -2.00 7.11
CA ARG A 316 -1.62 -1.47 7.87
C ARG A 316 -1.70 0.05 7.77
N SER A 317 -0.57 0.73 7.94
CA SER A 317 -0.49 2.18 7.84
C SER A 317 -0.82 2.68 6.44
N GLN A 318 -0.33 2.00 5.41
CA GLN A 318 -0.62 2.29 4.01
C GLN A 318 -2.11 2.14 3.70
N MET A 319 -2.73 1.02 4.10
CA MET A 319 -4.16 0.79 3.92
C MET A 319 -5.00 1.86 4.61
N PHE A 320 -4.64 2.20 5.84
CA PHE A 320 -5.35 3.24 6.58
C PHE A 320 -5.29 4.62 5.89
N GLN A 321 -4.12 5.01 5.37
CA GLN A 321 -3.97 6.26 4.63
C GLN A 321 -4.81 6.27 3.34
N GLN A 322 -4.92 5.15 2.66
CA GLN A 322 -5.70 5.01 1.43
C GLN A 322 -7.22 5.21 1.67
N PHE A 323 -7.73 4.84 2.84
CA PHE A 323 -9.13 5.07 3.21
C PHE A 323 -9.42 6.49 3.75
N GLY A 324 -8.52 7.45 3.55
CA GLY A 324 -8.72 8.85 3.91
C GLY A 324 -8.65 9.12 5.41
N GLY A 325 -7.97 8.26 6.14
CA GLY A 325 -7.87 8.29 7.59
C GLY A 325 -7.17 9.52 8.14
N GLY A 326 -7.95 10.49 8.56
CA GLY A 326 -7.51 11.43 9.58
C GLY A 326 -7.35 10.68 10.89
N VAL A 327 -6.13 10.28 11.24
CA VAL A 327 -5.86 9.53 12.47
C VAL A 327 -6.10 10.43 13.66
N SER A 328 -7.09 10.08 14.51
CA SER A 328 -7.03 10.52 15.90
C SER A 328 -5.83 9.81 16.56
N PRO A 329 -4.94 10.51 17.28
CA PRO A 329 -3.77 9.92 17.92
C PRO A 329 -4.07 8.76 18.89
N ASP A 330 -5.32 8.62 19.31
CA ASP A 330 -5.79 7.63 20.26
C ASP A 330 -6.44 6.38 19.61
N MET A 331 -6.42 6.26 18.27
CA MET A 331 -7.07 5.15 17.58
C MET A 331 -6.14 3.93 17.54
N ASP A 332 -6.59 2.82 18.14
CA ASP A 332 -5.88 1.55 18.02
C ASP A 332 -6.16 0.89 16.66
N LEU A 333 -5.25 1.14 15.71
CA LEU A 333 -5.35 0.58 14.36
C LEU A 333 -5.32 -0.95 14.32
N LYS A 334 -4.68 -1.60 15.31
CA LYS A 334 -4.61 -3.07 15.37
C LYS A 334 -5.96 -3.72 15.67
N SER A 335 -6.84 -3.01 16.37
CA SER A 335 -8.19 -3.51 16.66
C SER A 335 -9.11 -3.45 15.43
N ILE A 336 -8.88 -2.50 14.51
CA ILE A 336 -9.70 -2.30 13.31
C ILE A 336 -9.15 -3.13 12.14
N LEU A 337 -7.83 -3.17 12.02
CA LEU A 337 -7.07 -3.86 10.97
C LEU A 337 -6.09 -4.84 11.63
N PRO A 338 -6.56 -6.05 12.01
CA PRO A 338 -5.76 -7.03 12.73
C PRO A 338 -4.58 -7.56 11.88
N ASP A 339 -3.53 -8.05 12.56
CA ASP A 339 -2.30 -8.50 11.93
C ASP A 339 -2.54 -9.61 10.90
N GLU A 340 -3.51 -10.47 11.14
CA GLU A 340 -3.86 -11.62 10.30
C GLU A 340 -4.23 -11.23 8.87
N MET A 341 -4.72 -10.00 8.66
CA MET A 341 -5.05 -9.51 7.31
C MET A 341 -3.81 -9.21 6.45
N PHE A 342 -2.64 -9.04 7.08
CA PHE A 342 -1.44 -8.53 6.42
C PHE A 342 -0.25 -9.48 6.48
N VAL A 343 -0.23 -10.44 7.43
CA VAL A 343 0.94 -11.28 7.72
C VAL A 343 1.41 -12.06 6.49
N GLU A 344 0.53 -12.69 5.75
CA GLU A 344 0.89 -13.48 4.56
C GLU A 344 1.52 -12.61 3.46
N ARG A 345 0.91 -11.44 3.22
CA ARG A 345 1.43 -10.46 2.26
C ARG A 345 2.75 -9.84 2.73
N ALA A 346 2.87 -9.57 4.02
CA ALA A 346 4.10 -9.06 4.62
C ALA A 346 5.24 -10.08 4.50
N GLU A 347 4.96 -11.36 4.80
CA GLU A 347 5.94 -12.44 4.64
C GLU A 347 6.45 -12.55 3.20
N THR A 348 5.54 -12.53 2.22
CA THR A 348 5.88 -12.58 0.79
C THR A 348 6.75 -11.39 0.40
N ARG A 349 6.41 -10.17 0.82
CA ARG A 349 7.19 -8.96 0.51
C ARG A 349 8.57 -8.96 1.15
N VAL A 350 8.67 -9.38 2.41
CA VAL A 350 9.97 -9.49 3.09
C VAL A 350 10.83 -10.55 2.42
N ARG A 351 10.27 -11.73 2.11
CA ARG A 351 10.93 -12.81 1.38
C ARG A 351 11.50 -12.32 0.06
N LEU A 352 10.66 -11.67 -0.73
CA LEU A 352 11.03 -11.10 -2.02
C LEU A 352 12.14 -10.05 -1.88
N GLY A 353 12.02 -9.12 -0.92
CA GLY A 353 13.04 -8.09 -0.67
C GLY A 353 14.41 -8.68 -0.32
N LEU A 354 14.45 -9.74 0.50
CA LEU A 354 15.69 -10.46 0.84
C LEU A 354 16.30 -11.14 -0.38
N LEU A 355 15.48 -11.82 -1.20
CA LEU A 355 15.92 -12.51 -2.42
C LEU A 355 16.43 -11.53 -3.47
N VAL A 356 15.69 -10.46 -3.75
CA VAL A 356 16.09 -9.43 -4.71
C VAL A 356 17.38 -8.74 -4.27
N SER A 357 17.53 -8.43 -2.97
CA SER A 357 18.76 -7.84 -2.45
C SER A 357 19.99 -8.72 -2.67
N GLU A 358 19.86 -10.02 -2.51
CA GLU A 358 20.96 -10.96 -2.77
C GLU A 358 21.21 -11.12 -4.29
N MET A 359 20.14 -11.19 -5.11
CA MET A 359 20.27 -11.25 -6.57
C MET A 359 20.95 -10.00 -7.15
N VAL A 360 20.68 -8.82 -6.60
CA VAL A 360 21.37 -7.57 -6.99
C VAL A 360 22.89 -7.73 -6.83
N GLN A 361 23.33 -8.37 -5.75
CA GLN A 361 24.76 -8.59 -5.49
C GLN A 361 25.32 -9.69 -6.39
N ASP A 362 24.62 -10.81 -6.52
CA ASP A 362 25.06 -11.97 -7.32
C ASP A 362 25.12 -11.63 -8.83
N LEU A 363 24.11 -10.97 -9.36
CA LEU A 363 24.05 -10.54 -10.76
C LEU A 363 24.91 -9.29 -11.05
N GLY A 364 25.41 -8.62 -10.01
CA GLY A 364 26.22 -7.41 -10.12
C GLY A 364 25.49 -6.21 -10.74
N VAL A 365 24.15 -6.18 -10.65
CA VAL A 365 23.35 -5.07 -11.17
C VAL A 365 23.50 -3.82 -10.31
N ARG A 366 23.31 -2.66 -10.91
CA ARG A 366 23.40 -1.36 -10.24
C ARG A 366 22.26 -0.46 -10.71
N ALA A 367 21.83 0.44 -9.83
CA ALA A 367 20.91 1.49 -10.22
C ALA A 367 21.62 2.47 -11.17
N GLU A 368 21.33 2.37 -12.46
CA GLU A 368 21.92 3.25 -13.47
C GLU A 368 21.31 4.64 -13.33
N PRO A 369 22.12 5.72 -13.16
CA PRO A 369 21.61 7.08 -12.96
C PRO A 369 20.65 7.55 -14.06
N ASN A 370 20.87 7.10 -15.29
CA ASN A 370 19.99 7.44 -16.40
C ASN A 370 18.60 6.80 -16.28
N LYS A 371 18.52 5.53 -15.80
CA LYS A 371 17.25 4.83 -15.56
C LYS A 371 16.53 5.44 -14.35
N VAL A 372 17.25 5.80 -13.29
CA VAL A 372 16.71 6.50 -12.12
C VAL A 372 16.09 7.83 -12.54
N ARG A 373 16.82 8.61 -13.33
CA ARG A 373 16.34 9.90 -13.83
C ARG A 373 15.10 9.72 -14.74
N ALA A 374 15.14 8.80 -15.67
CA ALA A 374 14.02 8.53 -16.57
C ALA A 374 12.75 8.12 -15.80
N LEU A 375 12.87 7.31 -14.76
CA LEU A 375 11.74 6.92 -13.91
C LEU A 375 11.16 8.12 -13.13
N ILE A 376 12.03 8.99 -12.60
CA ILE A 376 11.60 10.22 -11.92
C ILE A 376 10.89 11.17 -12.92
N GLU A 377 11.44 11.35 -14.11
CA GLU A 377 10.85 12.17 -15.18
C GLU A 377 9.49 11.62 -15.63
N ASP A 378 9.34 10.31 -15.74
CA ASP A 378 8.06 9.65 -16.06
C ASP A 378 7.00 9.92 -14.99
N ILE A 379 7.35 9.75 -13.72
CA ILE A 379 6.47 10.07 -12.58
C ILE A 379 6.12 11.56 -12.58
N ALA A 380 7.09 12.43 -12.74
CA ALA A 380 6.92 13.88 -12.73
C ALA A 380 6.03 14.37 -13.88
N SER A 381 6.02 13.67 -15.03
CA SER A 381 5.24 14.05 -16.21
C SER A 381 3.73 14.13 -15.97
N THR A 382 3.24 13.52 -14.89
CA THR A 382 1.82 13.52 -14.51
C THR A 382 1.42 14.72 -13.63
N TYR A 383 2.38 15.55 -13.21
CA TYR A 383 2.16 16.69 -12.34
C TYR A 383 2.19 18.02 -13.13
N GLN A 384 1.58 19.06 -12.55
CA GLN A 384 1.53 20.39 -13.16
C GLN A 384 2.91 21.06 -13.29
N ASP A 385 3.80 20.81 -12.32
CA ASP A 385 5.18 21.30 -12.33
C ASP A 385 6.15 20.11 -12.20
N PRO A 386 6.55 19.50 -13.33
CA PRO A 386 7.46 18.35 -13.33
C PRO A 386 8.84 18.65 -12.73
N GLU A 387 9.36 19.88 -12.91
CA GLU A 387 10.68 20.23 -12.39
C GLU A 387 10.71 20.28 -10.85
N GLU A 388 9.65 20.78 -10.21
CA GLU A 388 9.53 20.79 -8.75
C GLU A 388 9.53 19.35 -8.19
N VAL A 389 8.80 18.42 -8.82
CA VAL A 389 8.74 17.01 -8.43
C VAL A 389 10.11 16.34 -8.60
N ILE A 390 10.79 16.58 -9.72
CA ILE A 390 12.14 16.04 -9.95
C ILE A 390 13.11 16.51 -8.86
N ASN A 391 13.11 17.81 -8.55
CA ASN A 391 13.98 18.37 -7.52
C ASN A 391 13.67 17.77 -6.15
N TRP A 392 12.39 17.62 -5.80
CA TRP A 392 11.96 17.01 -4.54
C TRP A 392 12.51 15.59 -4.35
N TYR A 393 12.49 14.74 -5.40
CA TYR A 393 13.07 13.41 -5.34
C TYR A 393 14.58 13.42 -5.10
N TYR A 394 15.31 14.37 -5.68
CA TYR A 394 16.76 14.46 -5.49
C TYR A 394 17.18 15.14 -4.17
N GLU A 395 16.32 15.94 -3.56
CA GLU A 395 16.58 16.57 -2.26
C GLU A 395 16.36 15.62 -1.07
N ASP A 396 15.43 14.66 -1.19
CA ASP A 396 15.16 13.68 -0.13
C ASP A 396 15.81 12.32 -0.46
N ASN A 397 16.87 12.00 0.29
CA ASN A 397 17.59 10.73 0.12
C ASN A 397 16.68 9.49 0.28
N ASN A 398 15.64 9.54 1.12
CA ASN A 398 14.76 8.40 1.31
C ASN A 398 13.89 8.16 0.07
N GLN A 399 13.41 9.26 -0.54
CA GLN A 399 12.64 9.18 -1.78
C GLN A 399 13.52 8.66 -2.94
N LEU A 400 14.74 9.18 -3.05
CA LEU A 400 15.68 8.73 -4.07
C LEU A 400 16.02 7.25 -3.91
N MET A 401 16.28 6.78 -2.67
CA MET A 401 16.52 5.36 -2.39
C MET A 401 15.35 4.47 -2.81
N GLY A 402 14.10 4.95 -2.65
CA GLY A 402 12.91 4.22 -3.12
C GLY A 402 12.90 4.04 -4.64
N ILE A 403 13.25 5.08 -5.39
CA ILE A 403 13.38 5.01 -6.86
C ILE A 403 14.54 4.11 -7.27
N GLU A 404 15.70 4.24 -6.63
CA GLU A 404 16.87 3.39 -6.90
C GLU A 404 16.55 1.91 -6.66
N SER A 405 15.83 1.59 -5.58
CA SER A 405 15.40 0.22 -5.29
C SER A 405 14.49 -0.33 -6.39
N ARG A 406 13.55 0.48 -6.90
CA ARG A 406 12.68 0.08 -8.00
C ARG A 406 13.46 -0.17 -9.29
N VAL A 407 14.44 0.69 -9.61
CA VAL A 407 15.34 0.49 -10.77
C VAL A 407 16.17 -0.77 -10.62
N LEU A 408 16.65 -1.10 -9.41
CA LEU A 408 17.37 -2.34 -9.14
C LEU A 408 16.48 -3.58 -9.32
N GLU A 409 15.25 -3.54 -8.81
CA GLU A 409 14.28 -4.61 -9.05
C GLU A 409 14.03 -4.83 -10.54
N ASP A 410 13.80 -3.76 -11.29
CA ASP A 410 13.57 -3.83 -12.74
C ASP A 410 14.80 -4.41 -13.47
N ALA A 411 16.02 -4.05 -13.03
CA ALA A 411 17.25 -4.60 -13.59
C ALA A 411 17.42 -6.11 -13.28
N VAL A 412 17.00 -6.58 -12.11
CA VAL A 412 16.96 -8.01 -11.77
C VAL A 412 15.96 -8.73 -12.68
N VAL A 413 14.74 -8.16 -12.85
CA VAL A 413 13.71 -8.72 -13.73
C VAL A 413 14.21 -8.82 -15.17
N GLU A 414 14.81 -7.76 -15.71
CA GLU A 414 15.41 -7.77 -17.06
C GLU A 414 16.41 -8.92 -17.22
N LYS A 415 17.29 -9.12 -16.22
CA LYS A 415 18.30 -10.19 -16.24
C LYS A 415 17.71 -11.59 -16.16
N LEU A 416 16.67 -11.79 -15.40
CA LEU A 416 15.98 -13.08 -15.30
C LEU A 416 15.16 -13.39 -16.53
N LEU A 417 14.53 -12.39 -17.15
CA LEU A 417 13.80 -12.55 -18.41
C LEU A 417 14.72 -12.98 -19.58
N GLU A 418 16.01 -12.60 -19.58
CA GLU A 418 16.99 -13.11 -20.55
C GLU A 418 17.12 -14.65 -20.49
N GLN A 419 16.76 -15.28 -19.36
CA GLN A 419 16.90 -16.71 -19.09
C GLN A 419 15.54 -17.44 -19.01
N ALA A 420 14.43 -16.70 -19.06
CA ALA A 420 13.08 -17.22 -19.01
C ALA A 420 12.60 -17.74 -20.38
N SER A 421 11.61 -18.62 -20.33
CA SER A 421 10.82 -19.00 -21.53
C SER A 421 9.64 -18.07 -21.66
N VAL A 422 9.78 -17.02 -22.48
CA VAL A 422 8.69 -16.06 -22.70
C VAL A 422 7.75 -16.60 -23.77
N VAL A 423 6.47 -16.72 -23.41
CA VAL A 423 5.38 -17.15 -24.31
C VAL A 423 4.46 -15.95 -24.54
N ASP A 424 4.37 -15.53 -25.82
CA ASP A 424 3.45 -14.48 -26.21
C ASP A 424 2.02 -15.03 -26.32
N GLU A 425 1.08 -14.44 -25.60
CA GLU A 425 -0.35 -14.75 -25.67
C GLU A 425 -1.10 -13.56 -26.22
N VAL A 426 -1.82 -13.77 -27.35
CA VAL A 426 -2.61 -12.72 -27.99
C VAL A 426 -3.96 -12.64 -27.30
N THR A 427 -4.35 -11.45 -26.88
CA THR A 427 -5.62 -11.16 -26.23
C THR A 427 -6.20 -9.83 -26.71
N ASP A 428 -7.43 -9.49 -26.30
CA ASP A 428 -8.01 -8.18 -26.53
C ASP A 428 -7.66 -7.18 -25.42
N TYR A 429 -7.95 -5.90 -25.67
CA TYR A 429 -7.59 -4.80 -24.77
C TYR A 429 -8.25 -4.94 -23.37
N GLN A 430 -9.53 -5.30 -23.34
CA GLN A 430 -10.27 -5.41 -22.09
C GLN A 430 -9.78 -6.58 -21.24
N ASP A 431 -9.57 -7.75 -21.85
CA ASP A 431 -9.04 -8.93 -21.18
C ASP A 431 -7.60 -8.70 -20.70
N ALA A 432 -6.75 -8.04 -21.50
CA ALA A 432 -5.40 -7.68 -21.07
C ALA A 432 -5.40 -6.82 -19.81
N LEU A 433 -6.22 -5.76 -19.74
CA LEU A 433 -6.34 -4.91 -18.57
C LEU A 433 -6.95 -5.65 -17.37
N GLN A 434 -7.94 -6.50 -17.57
CA GLN A 434 -8.55 -7.26 -16.49
C GLN A 434 -7.57 -8.23 -15.84
N ARG A 435 -6.83 -9.01 -16.64
CA ARG A 435 -5.84 -9.98 -16.14
C ARG A 435 -4.69 -9.28 -15.42
N THR A 436 -4.20 -8.18 -15.97
CA THR A 436 -3.09 -7.44 -15.34
C THR A 436 -3.52 -6.80 -14.01
N ARG A 437 -4.75 -6.27 -13.91
CA ARG A 437 -5.30 -5.73 -12.65
C ARG A 437 -5.50 -6.83 -11.61
N ALA A 438 -6.02 -7.99 -11.98
CA ALA A 438 -6.21 -9.12 -11.06
C ALA A 438 -4.88 -9.61 -10.47
N ALA A 439 -3.81 -9.65 -11.27
CA ALA A 439 -2.47 -10.04 -10.82
C ALA A 439 -1.84 -9.02 -9.86
N THR A 440 -2.14 -7.72 -10.03
CA THR A 440 -1.54 -6.66 -9.18
C THR A 440 -2.24 -6.48 -7.84
N GLN A 441 -3.43 -7.08 -7.66
CA GLN A 441 -4.23 -7.01 -6.42
C GLN A 441 -3.95 -8.16 -5.44
N GLN A 442 -3.25 -9.21 -5.85
CA GLN A 442 -2.77 -10.29 -4.99
C GLN A 442 -1.46 -9.92 -4.31
#